data_4f30361eee4646d0e685d9d93682c502
#
_entry.id   4f30361eee4646d0e685d9d93682c502
#
_cell.length_a   1.000
_cell.length_b   1.000
_cell.length_c   1.000
_cell.angle_alpha   90.00
_cell.angle_beta   90.00
_cell.angle_gamma   90.00
#
_symmetry.space_group_name_H-M   'P 1'
#
loop_
_entity.id
_entity.type
_entity.pdbx_description
1 polymer ?
#
loop_
_entity_poly.entity_id
_entity_poly.type
_entity_poly.pdbx_seq_one_letter_code
_entity_poly.pdbx_strand_id
1 'polypeptide(L)'
;MPTEPFAIQRVTQENPAIHSGRRPVEVAPSFSIAPPRSELRAKLRHDVLSLRNRLGGALLRAGLEHREFTVLSNDCWAQALYEGYGLPCQTPFAGAGMYADCFLRFLGDIEGYLRSPLRFSPETRYAALGRLRSQRATQNGRWPIALLGGDVEVHFLHSESEDEARREWDAGCEKMNLKRIAVKFSVDKDGATREHIERFAALPFERKLLISRQSLPGIACALQTPNYVINGAVMFRRSVKCFDCTHWLNTGEIRRSTPRVWAGKAIYARGV
;
A
#
# COMPACT_ATOMS: atom_id res chain seq x y z
N MET A 1 -34.69 -23.44 45.15
CA MET A 1 -35.67 -22.48 44.65
C MET A 1 -35.34 -22.15 43.22
N PRO A 2 -36.16 -22.57 42.26
CA PRO A 2 -35.93 -22.25 40.85
C PRO A 2 -36.65 -20.95 40.49
N THR A 3 -36.00 -20.07 39.74
CA THR A 3 -36.59 -18.87 39.14
C THR A 3 -36.94 -19.16 37.69
N GLU A 4 -38.18 -18.91 37.34
CA GLU A 4 -38.82 -19.13 36.04
C GLU A 4 -38.32 -18.20 34.92
N PRO A 5 -38.48 -18.61 33.63
CA PRO A 5 -38.14 -17.76 32.50
C PRO A 5 -39.33 -16.89 32.05
N PHE A 6 -39.02 -15.64 31.69
CA PHE A 6 -39.97 -14.68 31.14
C PHE A 6 -40.44 -15.09 29.73
N ALA A 7 -41.74 -15.23 29.57
CA ALA A 7 -42.44 -15.46 28.30
C ALA A 7 -42.66 -14.12 27.57
N ILE A 8 -42.26 -14.05 26.30
CA ILE A 8 -42.56 -12.92 25.39
C ILE A 8 -43.91 -13.25 24.69
N GLN A 9 -44.93 -12.48 25.00
CA GLN A 9 -46.23 -12.51 24.31
C GLN A 9 -46.10 -11.88 22.92
N ARG A 10 -46.51 -12.65 21.89
CA ARG A 10 -46.73 -12.13 20.52
C ARG A 10 -48.12 -11.49 20.49
N VAL A 11 -48.17 -10.22 20.15
CA VAL A 11 -49.41 -9.52 19.80
C VAL A 11 -49.56 -9.59 18.28
N THR A 12 -50.54 -10.38 17.83
CA THR A 12 -51.03 -10.37 16.44
C THR A 12 -52.05 -9.26 16.32
N GLN A 13 -51.79 -8.25 15.52
CA GLN A 13 -52.82 -7.31 15.06
C GLN A 13 -53.22 -7.67 13.62
N GLU A 14 -54.47 -8.11 13.49
CA GLU A 14 -55.17 -8.23 12.20
C GLU A 14 -55.55 -6.84 11.71
N ASN A 15 -55.31 -6.57 10.43
CA ASN A 15 -55.72 -5.33 9.78
C ASN A 15 -56.79 -5.64 8.72
N PRO A 16 -58.01 -5.02 8.78
CA PRO A 16 -59.06 -5.31 7.82
C PRO A 16 -58.82 -4.62 6.46
N ALA A 17 -59.13 -5.36 5.40
CA ALA A 17 -59.09 -4.94 4.02
C ALA A 17 -60.05 -3.76 3.74
N ILE A 18 -59.56 -2.69 3.16
CA ILE A 18 -60.36 -1.65 2.51
C ILE A 18 -60.03 -1.66 1.00
N HIS A 19 -61.00 -2.17 0.24
CA HIS A 19 -61.02 -1.97 -1.22
C HIS A 19 -61.41 -0.52 -1.54
N SER A 20 -60.50 0.21 -2.16
CA SER A 20 -60.88 1.40 -2.92
C SER A 20 -60.08 1.46 -4.22
N GLY A 21 -60.80 1.33 -5.34
CA GLY A 21 -60.26 1.45 -6.68
C GLY A 21 -59.66 2.84 -6.90
N ARG A 22 -58.37 2.89 -7.13
CA ARG A 22 -57.68 4.05 -7.71
C ARG A 22 -57.17 3.70 -9.09
N ARG A 23 -57.48 4.52 -10.06
CA ARG A 23 -56.96 4.48 -11.44
C ARG A 23 -55.42 4.54 -11.41
N PRO A 24 -54.71 3.92 -12.37
CA PRO A 24 -53.26 4.04 -12.42
C PRO A 24 -52.86 5.50 -12.65
N VAL A 25 -52.08 6.04 -11.74
CA VAL A 25 -51.41 7.33 -11.91
C VAL A 25 -50.33 7.11 -12.93
N GLU A 26 -50.49 7.77 -14.09
CA GLU A 26 -49.45 7.85 -15.10
C GLU A 26 -48.21 8.53 -14.50
N VAL A 27 -47.14 7.74 -14.29
CA VAL A 27 -45.86 8.24 -13.76
C VAL A 27 -45.22 9.03 -14.88
N ALA A 28 -45.19 10.35 -14.74
CA ALA A 28 -44.47 11.23 -15.62
C ALA A 28 -42.99 10.80 -15.71
N PRO A 29 -42.35 10.96 -16.90
CA PRO A 29 -40.94 10.54 -17.06
C PRO A 29 -40.08 11.32 -16.08
N SER A 30 -39.29 10.57 -15.28
CA SER A 30 -38.31 11.13 -14.35
C SER A 30 -37.29 11.94 -15.16
N PHE A 31 -37.35 13.25 -15.08
CA PHE A 31 -36.33 14.14 -15.57
C PHE A 31 -34.99 13.73 -14.88
N SER A 32 -34.00 13.36 -15.68
CA SER A 32 -32.63 13.16 -15.22
C SER A 32 -32.15 14.49 -14.64
N ILE A 33 -32.13 14.57 -13.31
CA ILE A 33 -31.61 15.74 -12.61
C ILE A 33 -30.10 15.72 -12.84
N ALA A 34 -29.56 16.74 -13.50
CA ALA A 34 -28.12 16.91 -13.63
C ALA A 34 -27.48 16.87 -12.24
N PRO A 35 -26.34 16.16 -12.07
CA PRO A 35 -25.71 16.02 -10.77
C PRO A 35 -25.40 17.40 -10.16
N PRO A 36 -25.51 17.57 -8.83
CA PRO A 36 -25.28 18.85 -8.20
C PRO A 36 -23.87 19.38 -8.54
N ARG A 37 -23.74 20.69 -8.70
CA ARG A 37 -22.48 21.36 -9.12
C ARG A 37 -21.25 20.92 -8.31
N SER A 38 -21.44 20.50 -7.07
CA SER A 38 -20.40 19.93 -6.20
C SER A 38 -19.88 18.58 -6.71
N GLU A 39 -20.74 17.69 -7.16
CA GLU A 39 -20.37 16.37 -7.70
C GLU A 39 -19.68 16.51 -9.06
N LEU A 40 -20.16 17.39 -9.92
CA LEU A 40 -19.52 17.68 -11.20
C LEU A 40 -18.11 18.23 -11.01
N ARG A 41 -17.92 19.15 -10.04
CA ARG A 41 -16.59 19.68 -9.69
C ARG A 41 -15.68 18.60 -9.10
N ALA A 42 -16.21 17.70 -8.26
CA ALA A 42 -15.45 16.60 -7.69
C ALA A 42 -15.00 15.61 -8.78
N LYS A 43 -15.91 15.26 -9.69
CA LYS A 43 -15.62 14.40 -10.85
C LYS A 43 -14.56 15.02 -11.77
N LEU A 44 -14.73 16.29 -12.16
CA LEU A 44 -13.76 16.99 -13.00
C LEU A 44 -12.38 17.07 -12.34
N ARG A 45 -12.33 17.34 -11.03
CA ARG A 45 -11.07 17.32 -10.27
C ARG A 45 -10.43 15.94 -10.27
N HIS A 46 -11.22 14.88 -10.09
CA HIS A 46 -10.74 13.50 -10.15
C HIS A 46 -10.17 13.16 -11.54
N ASP A 47 -10.87 13.52 -12.63
CA ASP A 47 -10.45 13.24 -14.00
C ASP A 47 -9.16 14.00 -14.36
N VAL A 48 -9.05 15.26 -13.96
CA VAL A 48 -7.80 16.06 -14.13
C VAL A 48 -6.64 15.45 -13.36
N LEU A 49 -6.86 14.99 -12.12
CA LEU A 49 -5.82 14.32 -11.32
C LEU A 49 -5.42 12.99 -11.95
N SER A 50 -6.37 12.21 -12.45
CA SER A 50 -6.12 10.93 -13.12
C SER A 50 -5.30 11.13 -14.40
N LEU A 51 -5.70 12.08 -15.27
CA LEU A 51 -4.93 12.41 -16.48
C LEU A 51 -3.51 12.86 -16.14
N ARG A 52 -3.36 13.74 -15.16
CA ARG A 52 -2.07 14.22 -14.70
C ARG A 52 -1.17 13.09 -14.20
N ASN A 53 -1.73 12.15 -13.43
CA ASN A 53 -0.98 10.99 -12.93
C ASN A 53 -0.57 10.06 -14.08
N ARG A 54 -1.42 9.86 -15.09
CA ARG A 54 -1.08 9.08 -16.31
C ARG A 54 0.06 9.72 -17.10
N LEU A 55 0.03 11.04 -17.30
CA LEU A 55 1.09 11.78 -17.99
C LEU A 55 2.40 11.72 -17.18
N GLY A 56 2.33 11.91 -15.87
CA GLY A 56 3.49 11.76 -14.99
C GLY A 56 4.09 10.36 -15.04
N GLY A 57 3.27 9.33 -14.98
CA GLY A 57 3.69 7.94 -15.12
C GLY A 57 4.33 7.64 -16.47
N ALA A 58 3.79 8.19 -17.55
CA ALA A 58 4.38 8.05 -18.90
C ALA A 58 5.77 8.68 -18.99
N LEU A 59 5.96 9.87 -18.41
CA LEU A 59 7.28 10.55 -18.35
C LEU A 59 8.29 9.76 -17.50
N LEU A 60 7.89 9.24 -16.36
CA LEU A 60 8.73 8.39 -15.51
C LEU A 60 9.14 7.13 -16.27
N ARG A 61 8.16 6.43 -16.87
CA ARG A 61 8.37 5.19 -17.60
C ARG A 61 9.22 5.35 -18.85
N ALA A 62 9.11 6.46 -19.58
CA ALA A 62 9.86 6.73 -20.79
C ALA A 62 11.38 6.81 -20.54
N GLY A 63 11.81 7.02 -19.30
CA GLY A 63 13.23 7.05 -18.95
C GLY A 63 13.76 5.75 -18.39
N LEU A 64 12.94 4.70 -18.24
CA LEU A 64 13.41 3.40 -17.78
C LEU A 64 14.14 2.67 -18.91
N GLU A 65 15.34 2.18 -18.63
CA GLU A 65 16.09 1.28 -19.51
C GLU A 65 15.48 -0.12 -19.52
N HIS A 66 14.92 -0.53 -18.37
CA HIS A 66 14.28 -1.82 -18.21
C HIS A 66 12.96 -1.66 -17.46
N ARG A 67 11.96 -2.42 -17.87
CA ARG A 67 10.61 -2.40 -17.26
C ARG A 67 10.33 -3.63 -16.41
N GLU A 68 11.20 -4.62 -16.47
CA GLU A 68 11.11 -5.86 -15.71
C GLU A 68 12.13 -5.81 -14.57
N PHE A 69 11.69 -5.40 -13.40
CA PHE A 69 12.48 -5.30 -12.17
C PHE A 69 11.60 -5.56 -10.96
N THR A 70 12.18 -6.07 -9.89
CA THR A 70 11.50 -6.23 -8.61
C THR A 70 11.91 -5.15 -7.65
N VAL A 71 10.93 -4.48 -7.04
CA VAL A 71 11.15 -3.58 -5.90
C VAL A 71 10.64 -4.23 -4.63
N LEU A 72 11.53 -4.42 -3.67
CA LEU A 72 11.19 -4.88 -2.33
C LEU A 72 11.17 -3.69 -1.39
N SER A 73 10.10 -3.55 -0.63
CA SER A 73 9.89 -2.45 0.31
C SER A 73 9.25 -2.95 1.60
N ASN A 74 9.64 -2.39 2.75
CA ASN A 74 9.01 -2.71 4.03
C ASN A 74 7.58 -2.16 4.18
N ASP A 75 7.04 -1.50 3.15
CA ASP A 75 5.69 -0.91 3.11
C ASP A 75 5.14 -0.83 1.68
N CYS A 76 3.95 -0.25 1.50
CA CYS A 76 3.27 -0.12 0.20
C CYS A 76 3.93 0.85 -0.80
N TRP A 77 5.15 1.34 -0.55
CA TRP A 77 5.85 2.24 -1.46
C TRP A 77 6.15 1.58 -2.82
N ALA A 78 6.53 0.30 -2.81
CA ALA A 78 6.80 -0.45 -4.03
C ALA A 78 5.55 -0.59 -4.91
N GLN A 79 4.41 -0.94 -4.33
CA GLN A 79 3.13 -0.98 -5.05
C GLN A 79 2.81 0.37 -5.69
N ALA A 80 2.92 1.45 -4.93
CA ALA A 80 2.65 2.81 -5.43
C ALA A 80 3.63 3.25 -6.53
N LEU A 81 4.85 2.72 -6.53
CA LEU A 81 5.80 2.92 -7.61
C LEU A 81 5.28 2.28 -8.90
N TYR A 82 4.92 1.00 -8.89
CA TYR A 82 4.38 0.33 -10.08
C TYR A 82 3.12 1.03 -10.60
N GLU A 83 2.19 1.39 -9.73
CA GLU A 83 0.99 2.17 -10.07
C GLU A 83 1.38 3.53 -10.70
N GLY A 84 2.31 4.25 -10.08
CA GLY A 84 2.78 5.55 -10.53
C GLY A 84 3.49 5.51 -11.90
N TYR A 85 4.16 4.42 -12.20
CA TYR A 85 4.79 4.17 -13.50
C TYR A 85 3.83 3.56 -14.53
N GLY A 86 2.64 3.09 -14.11
CA GLY A 86 1.71 2.33 -14.95
C GLY A 86 2.32 1.01 -15.43
N LEU A 87 3.04 0.33 -14.54
CA LEU A 87 3.64 -0.99 -14.76
C LEU A 87 2.87 -2.06 -13.99
N PRO A 88 2.86 -3.32 -14.46
CA PRO A 88 2.37 -4.43 -13.65
C PRO A 88 3.22 -4.58 -12.39
N CYS A 89 2.58 -4.88 -11.26
CA CYS A 89 3.27 -5.08 -10.00
C CYS A 89 4.08 -6.38 -10.04
N GLN A 90 5.38 -6.29 -9.74
CA GLN A 90 6.34 -7.41 -9.81
C GLN A 90 7.00 -7.62 -8.44
N THR A 91 6.19 -7.63 -7.39
CA THR A 91 6.64 -7.85 -6.02
C THR A 91 5.55 -8.52 -5.20
N PRO A 92 5.89 -9.43 -4.28
CA PRO A 92 4.93 -10.02 -3.35
C PRO A 92 4.52 -9.04 -2.23
N PHE A 93 5.15 -7.88 -2.14
CA PHE A 93 4.87 -6.85 -1.12
C PHE A 93 3.77 -5.87 -1.52
N ALA A 94 2.96 -6.17 -2.54
CA ALA A 94 1.78 -5.38 -2.85
C ALA A 94 0.77 -5.49 -1.70
N GLY A 95 0.42 -4.36 -1.07
CA GLY A 95 -0.48 -4.35 0.08
C GLY A 95 0.06 -4.96 1.37
N ALA A 96 1.33 -5.37 1.38
CA ALA A 96 1.99 -5.96 2.54
C ALA A 96 3.00 -5.02 3.19
N GLY A 97 3.33 -5.31 4.45
CA GLY A 97 4.35 -4.59 5.22
C GLY A 97 5.12 -5.52 6.16
N MET A 98 6.33 -5.11 6.49
CA MET A 98 7.20 -5.79 7.45
C MET A 98 7.80 -4.80 8.44
N TYR A 99 8.02 -5.26 9.67
CA TYR A 99 8.89 -4.57 10.63
C TYR A 99 10.34 -4.61 10.16
N ALA A 100 11.13 -3.65 10.61
CA ALA A 100 12.53 -3.47 10.20
C ALA A 100 13.35 -4.75 10.33
N ASP A 101 13.25 -5.44 11.46
CA ASP A 101 14.01 -6.67 11.72
C ASP A 101 13.60 -7.80 10.75
N CYS A 102 12.29 -8.02 10.55
CA CYS A 102 11.79 -9.02 9.61
C CYS A 102 12.19 -8.68 8.16
N PHE A 103 12.11 -7.41 7.77
CA PHE A 103 12.49 -7.00 6.43
C PHE A 103 13.98 -7.22 6.15
N LEU A 104 14.85 -6.89 7.09
CA LEU A 104 16.29 -7.12 6.92
C LEU A 104 16.67 -8.60 6.94
N ARG A 105 15.97 -9.43 7.71
CA ARG A 105 16.15 -10.90 7.65
C ARG A 105 15.74 -11.43 6.28
N PHE A 106 14.57 -11.03 5.80
CA PHE A 106 14.09 -11.39 4.46
C PHE A 106 15.09 -11.00 3.37
N LEU A 107 15.63 -9.78 3.42
CA LEU A 107 16.63 -9.31 2.45
C LEU A 107 17.97 -10.07 2.55
N GLY A 108 18.29 -10.67 3.69
CA GLY A 108 19.48 -11.49 3.91
C GLY A 108 19.42 -12.87 3.24
N ASP A 109 18.21 -13.42 3.01
CA ASP A 109 18.01 -14.71 2.33
C ASP A 109 16.67 -14.71 1.57
N ILE A 110 16.57 -13.87 0.54
CA ILE A 110 15.33 -13.72 -0.26
C ILE A 110 14.87 -15.07 -0.81
N GLU A 111 15.77 -15.85 -1.41
CA GLU A 111 15.39 -17.10 -2.05
C GLU A 111 14.94 -18.16 -1.03
N GLY A 112 15.58 -18.22 0.12
CA GLY A 112 15.18 -19.15 1.19
C GLY A 112 13.78 -18.82 1.72
N TYR A 113 13.50 -17.54 1.96
CA TYR A 113 12.18 -17.11 2.41
C TYR A 113 11.09 -17.25 1.34
N LEU A 114 11.40 -16.99 0.07
CA LEU A 114 10.43 -17.20 -1.03
C LEU A 114 10.06 -18.68 -1.23
N ARG A 115 10.97 -19.60 -0.93
CA ARG A 115 10.70 -21.06 -0.96
C ARG A 115 9.96 -21.55 0.28
N SER A 116 9.96 -20.75 1.36
CA SER A 116 9.30 -21.12 2.62
C SER A 116 7.78 -20.98 2.49
N PRO A 117 7.00 -21.93 3.02
CA PRO A 117 5.55 -21.81 3.00
C PRO A 117 5.08 -20.67 3.88
N LEU A 118 4.07 -19.92 3.44
CA LEU A 118 3.32 -18.99 4.26
C LEU A 118 2.55 -19.76 5.35
N ARG A 119 2.84 -19.50 6.63
CA ARG A 119 2.10 -20.02 7.77
C ARG A 119 1.38 -18.88 8.47
N PHE A 120 0.06 -18.85 8.36
CA PHE A 120 -0.73 -17.78 8.99
C PHE A 120 -0.72 -17.89 10.50
N SER A 121 -0.73 -16.74 11.17
CA SER A 121 -0.73 -16.58 12.62
C SER A 121 -1.88 -15.68 13.05
N PRO A 122 -2.64 -16.03 14.10
CA PRO A 122 -3.69 -15.17 14.63
C PRO A 122 -3.15 -13.92 15.31
N GLU A 123 -1.89 -13.93 15.72
CA GLU A 123 -1.26 -12.88 16.51
C GLU A 123 0.06 -12.40 15.90
N THR A 124 0.41 -11.16 16.19
CA THR A 124 1.69 -10.55 15.85
C THR A 124 2.62 -10.52 17.07
N ARG A 125 3.91 -10.71 16.83
CA ARG A 125 4.94 -10.50 17.87
C ARG A 125 5.15 -9.03 18.24
N TYR A 126 4.65 -8.10 17.45
CA TYR A 126 4.85 -6.67 17.63
C TYR A 126 3.68 -6.04 18.39
N ALA A 127 3.85 -5.76 19.69
CA ALA A 127 2.78 -5.24 20.56
C ALA A 127 2.10 -3.97 20.04
N ALA A 128 2.83 -3.07 19.38
CA ALA A 128 2.26 -1.86 18.80
C ALA A 128 1.29 -2.17 17.65
N LEU A 129 1.63 -3.12 16.77
CA LEU A 129 0.74 -3.59 15.72
C LEU A 129 -0.43 -4.40 16.25
N GLY A 130 -0.21 -5.20 17.30
CA GLY A 130 -1.29 -5.95 17.96
C GLY A 130 -2.39 -5.02 18.47
N ARG A 131 -2.02 -3.90 19.09
CA ARG A 131 -2.98 -2.86 19.53
C ARG A 131 -3.72 -2.24 18.34
N LEU A 132 -2.99 -1.83 17.29
CA LEU A 132 -3.59 -1.24 16.09
C LEU A 132 -4.54 -2.21 15.39
N ARG A 133 -4.14 -3.47 15.28
CA ARG A 133 -4.94 -4.56 14.67
C ARG A 133 -6.22 -4.81 15.46
N SER A 134 -6.15 -4.80 16.79
CA SER A 134 -7.32 -4.94 17.66
C SER A 134 -8.30 -3.77 17.52
N GLN A 135 -7.80 -2.54 17.35
CA GLN A 135 -8.64 -1.36 17.11
C GLN A 135 -9.33 -1.42 15.75
N ARG A 136 -8.66 -1.86 14.70
CA ARG A 136 -9.24 -2.02 13.36
C ARG A 136 -10.21 -3.18 13.26
N ALA A 137 -10.05 -4.22 14.06
CA ALA A 137 -10.97 -5.37 14.07
C ALA A 137 -12.42 -4.99 14.38
N THR A 138 -12.65 -3.87 15.06
CA THR A 138 -13.99 -3.34 15.34
C THR A 138 -14.61 -2.60 14.16
N GLN A 139 -13.83 -2.27 13.13
CA GLN A 139 -14.28 -1.46 11.99
C GLN A 139 -14.32 -2.26 10.67
N ASN A 140 -13.26 -3.00 10.30
CA ASN A 140 -13.14 -3.66 8.99
C ASN A 140 -12.50 -5.07 9.06
N GLY A 141 -12.49 -5.73 10.22
CA GLY A 141 -11.81 -7.01 10.40
C GLY A 141 -10.30 -6.87 10.65
N ARG A 142 -9.66 -8.02 10.88
CA ARG A 142 -8.21 -8.10 11.12
C ARG A 142 -7.52 -8.52 9.83
N TRP A 143 -6.50 -7.76 9.41
CA TRP A 143 -5.67 -8.19 8.28
C TRP A 143 -4.89 -9.47 8.61
N PRO A 144 -4.64 -10.34 7.61
CA PRO A 144 -3.85 -11.56 7.79
C PRO A 144 -2.40 -11.27 8.17
N ILE A 145 -1.83 -12.14 8.98
CA ILE A 145 -0.41 -12.16 9.31
C ILE A 145 0.12 -13.53 8.97
N ALA A 146 1.29 -13.60 8.32
CA ALA A 146 1.95 -14.87 8.07
C ALA A 146 3.42 -14.85 8.50
N LEU A 147 3.95 -16.03 8.76
CA LEU A 147 5.35 -16.29 9.03
C LEU A 147 5.96 -17.01 7.82
N LEU A 148 7.08 -16.49 7.36
CA LEU A 148 7.99 -17.14 6.41
C LEU A 148 9.16 -17.74 7.19
N GLY A 149 9.51 -19.00 6.92
CA GLY A 149 10.59 -19.69 7.62
C GLY A 149 10.40 -19.81 9.15
N GLY A 150 9.24 -19.37 9.67
CA GLY A 150 8.91 -19.38 11.09
C GLY A 150 9.38 -18.14 11.87
N ASP A 151 10.17 -17.26 11.27
CA ASP A 151 10.81 -16.13 11.95
C ASP A 151 10.62 -14.76 11.27
N VAL A 152 10.23 -14.69 10.00
CA VAL A 152 9.91 -13.46 9.30
C VAL A 152 8.40 -13.25 9.23
N GLU A 153 7.92 -12.22 9.92
CA GLU A 153 6.50 -11.86 9.98
C GLU A 153 6.13 -10.87 8.88
N VAL A 154 5.09 -11.22 8.08
CA VAL A 154 4.52 -10.41 7.00
C VAL A 154 3.10 -10.01 7.36
N HIS A 155 2.75 -8.74 7.22
CA HIS A 155 1.42 -8.18 7.45
C HIS A 155 0.76 -7.86 6.13
N PHE A 156 -0.34 -8.52 5.80
CA PHE A 156 -1.12 -8.31 4.57
C PHE A 156 -2.20 -7.25 4.83
N LEU A 157 -1.78 -5.98 4.84
CA LEU A 157 -2.58 -4.84 5.31
C LEU A 157 -3.81 -4.55 4.45
N HIS A 158 -3.83 -5.01 3.20
CA HIS A 158 -4.89 -4.76 2.24
C HIS A 158 -5.73 -6.00 1.93
N SER A 159 -5.30 -7.20 2.32
CA SER A 159 -6.04 -8.43 2.10
C SER A 159 -7.08 -8.64 3.20
N GLU A 160 -8.28 -9.11 2.82
CA GLU A 160 -9.41 -9.35 3.72
C GLU A 160 -9.42 -10.76 4.32
N SER A 161 -8.68 -11.71 3.70
CA SER A 161 -8.60 -13.11 4.13
C SER A 161 -7.21 -13.71 3.93
N GLU A 162 -6.94 -14.82 4.62
CA GLU A 162 -5.70 -15.59 4.47
C GLU A 162 -5.55 -16.17 3.05
N ASP A 163 -6.66 -16.61 2.46
CA ASP A 163 -6.66 -17.15 1.09
C ASP A 163 -6.35 -16.06 0.06
N GLU A 164 -6.86 -14.84 0.24
CA GLU A 164 -6.54 -13.70 -0.60
C GLU A 164 -5.06 -13.32 -0.44
N ALA A 165 -4.59 -13.19 0.78
CA ALA A 165 -3.19 -12.89 1.08
C ALA A 165 -2.23 -13.92 0.45
N ARG A 166 -2.58 -15.19 0.50
CA ARG A 166 -1.80 -16.27 -0.13
C ARG A 166 -1.76 -16.12 -1.65
N ARG A 167 -2.94 -15.96 -2.29
CA ARG A 167 -3.00 -15.78 -3.75
C ARG A 167 -2.21 -14.56 -4.22
N GLU A 168 -2.30 -13.44 -3.51
CA GLU A 168 -1.57 -12.21 -3.84
C GLU A 168 -0.06 -12.40 -3.68
N TRP A 169 0.35 -13.07 -2.60
CA TRP A 169 1.76 -13.40 -2.35
C TRP A 169 2.33 -14.30 -3.44
N ASP A 170 1.68 -15.42 -3.73
CA ASP A 170 2.14 -16.40 -4.73
C ASP A 170 2.22 -15.75 -6.12
N ALA A 171 1.17 -15.01 -6.52
CA ALA A 171 1.16 -14.28 -7.79
C ALA A 171 2.23 -13.17 -7.86
N GLY A 172 2.58 -12.57 -6.72
CA GLY A 172 3.66 -11.60 -6.61
C GLY A 172 5.03 -12.25 -6.74
N CYS A 173 5.24 -13.41 -6.10
CA CYS A 173 6.48 -14.19 -6.18
C CYS A 173 6.77 -14.67 -7.62
N GLU A 174 5.75 -15.18 -8.33
CA GLU A 174 5.88 -15.63 -9.72
C GLU A 174 6.34 -14.52 -10.68
N LYS A 175 5.99 -13.26 -10.39
CA LYS A 175 6.34 -12.11 -11.23
C LYS A 175 7.69 -11.49 -10.90
N MET A 176 8.38 -11.98 -9.87
CA MET A 176 9.66 -11.40 -9.47
C MET A 176 10.75 -11.60 -10.50
N ASN A 177 11.51 -10.55 -10.75
CA ASN A 177 12.79 -10.64 -11.46
C ASN A 177 13.94 -10.59 -10.44
N LEU A 178 14.42 -11.76 -10.02
CA LEU A 178 15.50 -11.88 -9.04
C LEU A 178 16.86 -11.38 -9.55
N LYS A 179 17.03 -11.24 -10.88
CA LYS A 179 18.27 -10.69 -11.48
C LYS A 179 18.33 -9.17 -11.41
N ARG A 180 17.17 -8.50 -11.15
CA ARG A 180 17.07 -7.05 -11.12
C ARG A 180 16.23 -6.60 -9.94
N ILE A 181 16.84 -6.68 -8.77
CA ILE A 181 16.21 -6.27 -7.52
C ILE A 181 16.65 -4.84 -7.16
N ALA A 182 15.67 -4.03 -6.76
CA ALA A 182 15.86 -2.78 -6.05
C ALA A 182 15.22 -2.90 -4.67
N VAL A 183 15.88 -2.39 -3.65
CA VAL A 183 15.40 -2.47 -2.27
C VAL A 183 15.20 -1.08 -1.69
N LYS A 184 14.05 -0.87 -1.04
CA LYS A 184 13.72 0.39 -0.39
C LYS A 184 13.34 0.16 1.07
N PHE A 185 13.90 0.97 1.96
CA PHE A 185 13.65 0.90 3.39
C PHE A 185 13.22 2.27 3.95
N SER A 186 12.07 2.32 4.63
CA SER A 186 11.63 3.47 5.43
C SER A 186 12.04 3.28 6.87
N VAL A 187 12.77 4.24 7.46
CA VAL A 187 13.40 4.06 8.78
C VAL A 187 12.73 4.82 9.92
N ASP A 188 11.81 5.73 9.65
CA ASP A 188 11.11 6.48 10.71
C ASP A 188 9.80 5.77 11.13
N LYS A 189 9.77 4.45 11.04
CA LYS A 189 8.63 3.59 11.33
C LYS A 189 9.06 2.14 11.57
N ASP A 190 8.11 1.28 11.91
CA ASP A 190 8.23 -0.18 11.95
C ASP A 190 9.42 -0.67 12.80
N GLY A 191 9.73 0.04 13.90
CA GLY A 191 10.78 -0.35 14.84
C GLY A 191 12.21 -0.20 14.33
N ALA A 192 12.44 0.58 13.25
CA ALA A 192 13.79 0.78 12.74
C ALA A 192 14.69 1.53 13.74
N THR A 193 15.91 1.04 13.89
CA THR A 193 16.97 1.60 14.75
C THR A 193 18.19 1.97 13.92
N ARG A 194 19.18 2.58 14.55
CA ARG A 194 20.47 2.89 13.92
C ARG A 194 21.16 1.63 13.38
N GLU A 195 21.12 0.55 14.12
CA GLU A 195 21.66 -0.75 13.69
C GLU A 195 21.00 -1.27 12.41
N HIS A 196 19.65 -1.16 12.30
CA HIS A 196 18.93 -1.53 11.09
C HIS A 196 19.36 -0.69 9.88
N ILE A 197 19.62 0.60 10.07
CA ILE A 197 20.12 1.51 9.03
C ILE A 197 21.47 1.04 8.51
N GLU A 198 22.40 0.75 9.41
CA GLU A 198 23.75 0.29 9.09
C GLU A 198 23.75 -1.08 8.41
N ARG A 199 22.96 -2.02 8.92
CA ARG A 199 22.76 -3.34 8.31
C ARG A 199 22.19 -3.22 6.89
N PHE A 200 21.16 -2.38 6.68
CA PHE A 200 20.60 -2.14 5.35
C PHE A 200 21.63 -1.54 4.40
N ALA A 201 22.40 -0.55 4.85
CA ALA A 201 23.43 0.09 4.04
C ALA A 201 24.53 -0.91 3.60
N ALA A 202 24.85 -1.91 4.44
CA ALA A 202 25.84 -2.95 4.17
C ALA A 202 25.34 -4.07 3.24
N LEU A 203 24.03 -4.19 2.97
CA LEU A 203 23.50 -5.24 2.09
C LEU A 203 24.09 -5.12 0.66
N PRO A 204 24.32 -6.25 -0.05
CA PRO A 204 25.00 -6.27 -1.34
C PRO A 204 24.08 -5.97 -2.53
N PHE A 205 23.10 -5.08 -2.37
CA PHE A 205 22.25 -4.66 -3.47
C PHE A 205 22.81 -3.40 -4.15
N GLU A 206 22.86 -3.38 -5.47
CA GLU A 206 23.25 -2.21 -6.25
C GLU A 206 22.24 -1.06 -6.11
N ARG A 207 20.94 -1.40 -6.08
CA ARG A 207 19.86 -0.42 -6.03
C ARG A 207 19.23 -0.39 -4.64
N LYS A 208 19.83 0.41 -3.76
CA LYS A 208 19.35 0.65 -2.38
C LYS A 208 18.80 2.05 -2.23
N LEU A 209 17.66 2.18 -1.57
CA LEU A 209 17.05 3.45 -1.20
C LEU A 209 16.57 3.41 0.25
N LEU A 210 17.19 4.20 1.09
CA LEU A 210 16.77 4.41 2.46
C LEU A 210 16.10 5.76 2.58
N ILE A 211 14.83 5.78 2.99
CA ILE A 211 14.05 7.02 3.16
C ILE A 211 13.97 7.37 4.63
N SER A 212 14.43 8.58 4.98
CA SER A 212 14.38 9.11 6.34
C SER A 212 13.88 10.56 6.36
N ARG A 213 13.24 10.94 7.47
CA ARG A 213 12.92 12.33 7.79
C ARG A 213 14.18 13.14 8.06
N GLN A 214 15.15 12.52 8.71
CA GLN A 214 16.41 13.13 9.10
C GLN A 214 17.51 12.91 8.07
N SER A 215 18.50 13.77 8.06
CA SER A 215 19.75 13.52 7.35
C SER A 215 20.52 12.39 8.03
N LEU A 216 21.07 11.47 7.23
CA LEU A 216 21.90 10.35 7.67
C LEU A 216 23.28 10.46 7.04
N PRO A 217 24.16 11.30 7.60
CA PRO A 217 25.51 11.47 7.08
C PRO A 217 26.28 10.14 7.04
N GLY A 218 27.04 9.91 5.97
CA GLY A 218 27.80 8.67 5.77
C GLY A 218 27.01 7.50 5.20
N ILE A 219 25.69 7.60 5.03
CA ILE A 219 24.86 6.56 4.41
C ILE A 219 24.54 6.97 2.95
N ALA A 220 25.30 6.43 1.99
CA ALA A 220 25.23 6.82 0.57
C ALA A 220 23.84 6.57 -0.06
N CYS A 221 23.16 5.52 0.36
CA CYS A 221 21.81 5.17 -0.12
C CYS A 221 20.68 5.94 0.59
N ALA A 222 20.97 6.93 1.44
CA ALA A 222 19.97 7.67 2.18
C ALA A 222 19.40 8.86 1.40
N LEU A 223 18.07 8.92 1.35
CA LEU A 223 17.29 10.06 0.87
C LEU A 223 16.61 10.73 2.06
N GLN A 224 17.03 11.94 2.39
CA GLN A 224 16.29 12.77 3.33
C GLN A 224 15.02 13.31 2.66
N THR A 225 13.89 13.11 3.32
CA THR A 225 12.58 13.59 2.88
C THR A 225 11.92 14.37 4.02
N PRO A 226 12.03 15.70 4.05
CA PRO A 226 11.54 16.52 5.17
C PRO A 226 10.03 16.33 5.45
N ASN A 227 9.27 16.11 4.40
CA ASN A 227 7.82 15.84 4.46
C ASN A 227 7.52 14.34 4.56
N TYR A 228 8.28 13.61 5.37
CA TYR A 228 8.08 12.17 5.58
C TYR A 228 6.68 11.86 6.11
N VAL A 229 6.08 10.78 5.61
CA VAL A 229 4.82 10.21 6.11
C VAL A 229 4.93 8.70 6.23
N ILE A 230 4.20 8.13 7.18
CA ILE A 230 4.20 6.68 7.45
C ILE A 230 3.57 5.89 6.29
N ASN A 231 2.56 6.46 5.60
CA ASN A 231 1.89 5.80 4.48
C ASN A 231 2.82 5.70 3.26
N GLY A 232 3.16 4.46 2.87
CA GLY A 232 4.13 4.18 1.80
C GLY A 232 3.69 4.71 0.44
N ALA A 233 2.40 4.63 0.09
CA ALA A 233 1.88 5.12 -1.19
C ALA A 233 1.96 6.66 -1.29
N VAL A 234 1.64 7.37 -0.21
CA VAL A 234 1.82 8.83 -0.13
C VAL A 234 3.29 9.18 -0.15
N MET A 235 4.13 8.37 0.53
CA MET A 235 5.57 8.58 0.57
C MET A 235 6.22 8.43 -0.82
N PHE A 236 5.77 7.50 -1.65
CA PHE A 236 6.22 7.41 -3.04
C PHE A 236 6.00 8.73 -3.79
N ARG A 237 4.78 9.27 -3.78
CA ARG A 237 4.45 10.54 -4.45
C ARG A 237 5.26 11.74 -3.92
N ARG A 238 5.64 11.73 -2.64
CA ARG A 238 6.52 12.73 -2.05
C ARG A 238 7.97 12.55 -2.47
N SER A 239 8.44 11.30 -2.51
CA SER A 239 9.83 11.00 -2.85
C SER A 239 10.20 11.39 -4.28
N VAL A 240 9.32 11.17 -5.27
CA VAL A 240 9.57 11.56 -6.67
C VAL A 240 9.72 13.08 -6.87
N LYS A 241 9.34 13.88 -5.88
CA LYS A 241 9.61 15.33 -5.86
C LYS A 241 11.01 15.68 -5.30
N CYS A 242 11.68 14.73 -4.69
CA CYS A 242 12.95 14.93 -3.99
C CYS A 242 14.12 14.29 -4.70
N PHE A 243 13.89 13.23 -5.49
CA PHE A 243 14.94 12.53 -6.22
C PHE A 243 14.43 11.94 -7.54
N ASP A 244 15.35 11.63 -8.44
CA ASP A 244 15.06 10.97 -9.71
C ASP A 244 14.95 9.45 -9.51
N CYS A 245 13.74 8.99 -9.24
CA CYS A 245 13.45 7.58 -9.04
C CYS A 245 13.76 6.73 -10.28
N THR A 246 13.56 7.28 -11.49
CA THR A 246 13.89 6.59 -12.74
C THR A 246 15.40 6.39 -12.88
N HIS A 247 16.21 7.41 -12.57
CA HIS A 247 17.66 7.30 -12.57
C HIS A 247 18.13 6.26 -11.55
N TRP A 248 17.57 6.29 -10.33
CA TRP A 248 17.89 5.29 -9.31
C TRP A 248 17.56 3.85 -9.75
N LEU A 249 16.42 3.63 -10.38
CA LEU A 249 16.05 2.29 -10.90
C LEU A 249 17.02 1.80 -11.99
N ASN A 250 17.55 2.71 -12.80
CA ASN A 250 18.53 2.37 -13.85
C ASN A 250 19.91 2.10 -13.26
N THR A 251 20.40 2.94 -12.34
CA THR A 251 21.82 3.01 -11.93
C THR A 251 22.11 2.69 -10.48
N GLY A 252 21.10 2.75 -9.59
CA GLY A 252 21.28 2.70 -8.14
C GLY A 252 21.65 4.03 -7.48
N GLU A 253 22.04 5.06 -8.25
CA GLU A 253 22.45 6.36 -7.72
C GLU A 253 21.26 7.26 -7.37
N ILE A 254 21.37 7.98 -6.23
CA ILE A 254 20.37 8.96 -5.80
C ILE A 254 20.72 10.34 -6.32
N ARG A 255 19.99 10.82 -7.32
CA ARG A 255 20.11 12.20 -7.85
C ARG A 255 18.92 13.04 -7.42
N ARG A 256 19.20 14.22 -6.82
CA ARG A 256 18.17 15.12 -6.25
C ARG A 256 17.74 16.25 -7.20
N SER A 257 18.51 16.53 -8.23
CA SER A 257 18.24 17.63 -9.15
C SER A 257 18.40 17.16 -10.59
N THR A 258 17.29 16.86 -11.24
CA THR A 258 17.21 16.44 -12.64
C THR A 258 15.96 17.07 -13.27
N PRO A 259 15.86 17.14 -14.62
CA PRO A 259 14.62 17.56 -15.28
C PRO A 259 13.39 16.73 -14.85
N ARG A 260 13.57 15.43 -14.57
CA ARG A 260 12.47 14.57 -14.07
C ARG A 260 12.03 14.94 -12.66
N VAL A 261 12.93 15.33 -11.77
CA VAL A 261 12.58 15.83 -10.43
C VAL A 261 11.79 17.13 -10.54
N TRP A 262 12.16 18.04 -11.45
CA TRP A 262 11.39 19.26 -11.72
C TRP A 262 9.99 18.96 -12.27
N ALA A 263 9.89 18.06 -13.25
CA ALA A 263 8.61 17.60 -13.78
C ALA A 263 7.76 16.93 -12.67
N GLY A 264 8.38 16.09 -11.84
CA GLY A 264 7.73 15.47 -10.67
C GLY A 264 7.17 16.52 -9.69
N LYS A 265 7.94 17.57 -9.37
CA LYS A 265 7.45 18.69 -8.54
C LYS A 265 6.24 19.39 -9.18
N ALA A 266 6.26 19.63 -10.48
CA ALA A 266 5.15 20.28 -11.18
C ALA A 266 3.90 19.38 -11.24
N ILE A 267 4.08 18.10 -11.56
CA ILE A 267 3.00 17.14 -11.77
C ILE A 267 2.39 16.69 -10.44
N TYR A 268 3.20 16.37 -9.45
CA TYR A 268 2.75 15.86 -8.15
C TYR A 268 2.68 16.95 -7.05
N ALA A 269 2.83 18.23 -7.41
CA ALA A 269 2.98 19.33 -6.45
C ALA A 269 1.73 19.63 -5.60
N ARG A 270 0.54 19.27 -6.08
CA ARG A 270 -0.71 19.62 -5.41
C ARG A 270 -1.50 18.36 -5.05
N GLY A 271 -1.79 18.19 -3.77
CA GLY A 271 -2.75 17.17 -3.30
C GLY A 271 -2.17 16.01 -2.50
N VAL A 272 -0.89 16.08 -2.06
CA VAL A 272 -0.31 15.09 -1.13
C VAL A 272 0.40 15.83 0.00
#